data_2e37a50d27db6d7bf1bed67de9447047
#
_entry.id   2e37a50d27db6d7bf1bed67de9447047
#
_cell.length_a   1.000
_cell.length_b   1.000
_cell.length_c   1.000
_cell.angle_alpha   90.00
_cell.angle_beta   90.00
_cell.angle_gamma   90.00
#
_symmetry.space_group_name_H-M   'P 1'
#
loop_
_entity.id
_entity.type
_entity.pdbx_description
1 polymer ?
#
loop_
_entity_poly.entity_id
_entity_poly.type
_entity_poly.pdbx_seq_one_letter_code
_entity_poly.pdbx_strand_id
1 'polypeptide(L)' 'SVDIVSSNIKGASFNTETSILVITFNYGGIYEYAGVPWELFTKFRMSESQGAFFNAHIKTKYVHKKLN' A
#
# COMPACT_ATOMS: atom_id res chain seq x y z
N SER A 1 -7.67 -2.53 -19.20
CA SER A 1 -7.59 -2.97 -18.87
C SER A 1 -7.34 -3.55 -17.86
N VAL A 2 -6.97 -3.94 -17.50
CA VAL A 2 -6.78 -4.59 -16.77
C VAL A 2 -6.39 -4.27 -15.60
N ASP A 3 -7.00 -4.06 -14.75
CA ASP A 3 -6.70 -3.68 -13.62
C ASP A 3 -6.76 -4.71 -12.68
N ILE A 4 -6.49 -5.88 -12.94
CA ILE A 4 -6.46 -6.96 -12.06
C ILE A 4 -5.59 -6.74 -10.89
N VAL A 5 -4.46 -6.10 -11.10
CA VAL A 5 -3.53 -5.86 -10.01
C VAL A 5 -4.12 -4.90 -9.00
N SER A 6 -4.81 -3.89 -9.46
CA SER A 6 -5.40 -2.95 -8.55
C SER A 6 -6.47 -3.57 -7.71
N SER A 7 -7.13 -4.56 -8.21
CA SER A 7 -8.24 -5.14 -7.47
C SER A 7 -7.78 -5.95 -6.27
N ASN A 8 -6.48 -6.18 -6.11
CA ASN A 8 -5.99 -6.89 -4.93
C ASN A 8 -6.05 -6.02 -3.69
N ILE A 9 -6.10 -4.73 -3.83
CA ILE A 9 -6.10 -3.81 -2.70
C ILE A 9 -7.50 -3.32 -2.43
N LYS A 10 -8.00 -3.64 -1.25
CA LYS A 10 -9.32 -3.20 -0.83
C LYS A 10 -9.28 -1.79 -0.26
N GLY A 11 -8.23 -1.44 0.43
CA GLY A 11 -8.12 -0.12 1.01
C GLY A 11 -6.74 0.14 1.54
N ALA A 12 -6.49 1.41 1.87
CA ALA A 12 -5.21 1.82 2.40
C ALA A 12 -5.41 3.01 3.32
N SER A 13 -4.58 3.11 4.35
CA SER A 13 -4.58 4.28 5.21
C SER A 13 -3.15 4.59 5.59
N PHE A 14 -2.89 5.83 5.94
CA PHE A 14 -1.55 6.30 6.24
C PHE A 14 -1.55 7.18 7.48
N ASN A 15 -0.60 6.93 8.36
CA ASN A 15 -0.47 7.73 9.58
C ASN A 15 0.72 8.67 9.39
N THR A 16 0.45 9.98 9.31
CA THR A 16 1.50 10.95 9.05
C THR A 16 2.43 11.12 10.24
N GLU A 17 1.99 10.77 11.43
CA GLU A 17 2.84 10.92 12.61
C GLU A 17 3.87 9.79 12.71
N THR A 18 3.49 8.59 12.29
CA THR A 18 4.38 7.44 12.41
C THR A 18 4.97 7.02 11.08
N SER A 19 4.48 7.58 9.99
CA SER A 19 4.89 7.20 8.63
C SER A 19 4.59 5.75 8.34
N ILE A 20 3.50 5.24 8.90
CA ILE A 20 3.10 3.85 8.67
C ILE A 20 1.94 3.82 7.70
N LEU A 21 2.11 3.02 6.66
CA LEU A 21 1.08 2.81 5.65
C LEU A 21 0.45 1.44 5.91
N VAL A 22 -0.89 1.42 6.03
CA VAL A 22 -1.61 0.16 6.25
C VAL A 22 -2.36 -0.18 4.97
N ILE A 23 -2.15 -1.38 4.47
CA ILE A 23 -2.81 -1.86 3.26
C ILE A 23 -3.71 -3.01 3.62
N THR A 24 -4.96 -2.95 3.19
CA THR A 24 -5.91 -4.05 3.34
C THR A 24 -6.11 -4.67 1.96
N PHE A 25 -5.91 -5.97 1.88
CA PHE A 25 -6.07 -6.67 0.60
C PHE A 25 -7.45 -7.31 0.51
N ASN A 26 -7.88 -7.58 -0.70
CA ASN A 26 -9.21 -8.15 -0.92
C ASN A 26 -9.39 -9.52 -0.27
N TYR A 27 -8.32 -10.28 -0.13
CA TYR A 27 -8.43 -11.59 0.49
C TYR A 27 -8.49 -11.51 2.02
N GLY A 28 -8.43 -10.30 2.57
CA GLY A 28 -8.56 -10.13 4.01
C GLY A 28 -7.27 -9.87 4.75
N GLY A 29 -6.14 -9.96 4.10
CA GLY A 29 -4.85 -9.69 4.75
C GLY A 29 -4.66 -8.21 5.02
N ILE A 30 -4.13 -7.86 6.18
CA ILE A 30 -3.86 -6.48 6.54
C ILE A 30 -2.39 -6.39 6.92
N TYR A 31 -1.68 -5.48 6.25
CA TYR A 31 -0.25 -5.32 6.47
C TYR A 31 0.09 -3.86 6.73
N GLU A 32 1.09 -3.62 7.56
CA GLU A 32 1.58 -2.26 7.75
C GLU A 32 3.01 -2.18 7.23
N TYR A 33 3.35 -1.02 6.67
CA TYR A 33 4.67 -0.76 6.09
C TYR A 33 5.24 0.49 6.76
N ALA A 34 6.43 0.36 7.36
CA ALA A 34 7.00 1.43 8.17
C ALA A 34 7.96 2.29 7.35
N GLY A 35 8.06 3.55 7.72
CA GLY A 35 9.01 4.45 7.08
C GLY A 35 8.61 4.94 5.71
N VAL A 36 7.34 4.87 5.38
CA VAL A 36 6.85 5.29 4.07
C VAL A 36 6.71 6.80 4.05
N PRO A 37 7.36 7.50 3.10
CA PRO A 37 7.24 8.95 3.04
C PRO A 37 5.84 9.37 2.59
N TRP A 38 5.39 10.50 3.09
CA TRP A 38 4.10 11.06 2.69
C TRP A 38 4.00 11.20 1.17
N GLU A 39 5.10 11.63 0.56
CA GLU A 39 5.11 11.83 -0.89
C GLU A 39 4.84 10.54 -1.63
N LEU A 40 5.39 9.45 -1.16
CA LEU A 40 5.17 8.16 -1.81
C LEU A 40 3.73 7.70 -1.64
N PHE A 41 3.18 7.91 -0.46
CA PHE A 41 1.78 7.57 -0.22
C PHE A 41 0.86 8.36 -1.14
N THR A 42 1.16 9.65 -1.35
CA THR A 42 0.37 10.48 -2.24
C THR A 42 0.41 9.95 -3.66
N LYS A 43 1.59 9.57 -4.13
CA LYS A 43 1.71 8.99 -5.46
C LYS A 43 0.95 7.68 -5.58
N PHE A 44 0.99 6.87 -4.53
CA PHE A 44 0.26 5.61 -4.50
C PHE A 44 -1.24 5.87 -4.62
N ARG A 45 -1.75 6.81 -3.86
CA ARG A 45 -3.18 7.12 -3.90
C ARG A 45 -3.64 7.57 -5.27
N MET A 46 -2.80 8.32 -5.96
CA MET A 46 -3.17 8.90 -7.24
C MET A 46 -2.83 8.00 -8.41
N SER A 47 -2.25 6.85 -8.16
CA SER A 47 -1.89 5.94 -9.23
C SER A 47 -3.14 5.31 -9.84
N GLU A 48 -3.11 5.10 -11.15
CA GLU A 48 -4.20 4.42 -11.81
C GLU A 48 -4.24 2.95 -11.42
N SER A 49 -3.11 2.38 -11.11
CA SER A 49 -3.03 0.98 -10.71
C SER A 49 -2.31 0.91 -9.39
N GLN A 50 -3.07 0.99 -8.32
CA GLN A 50 -2.49 1.00 -6.98
C GLN A 50 -1.74 -0.28 -6.67
N GLY A 51 -2.27 -1.42 -7.13
CA GLY A 51 -1.58 -2.67 -6.90
C GLY A 51 -0.24 -2.74 -7.58
N ALA A 52 -0.16 -2.25 -8.82
CA ALA A 52 1.11 -2.25 -9.53
C ALA A 52 2.10 -1.28 -8.88
N PHE A 53 1.64 -0.11 -8.48
CA PHE A 53 2.50 0.86 -7.81
C PHE A 53 3.03 0.28 -6.50
N PHE A 54 2.15 -0.34 -5.73
CA PHE A 54 2.52 -0.95 -4.47
C PHE A 54 3.60 -2.01 -4.68
N ASN A 55 3.39 -2.90 -5.64
CA ASN A 55 4.36 -3.96 -5.90
C ASN A 55 5.71 -3.41 -6.35
N ALA A 56 5.70 -2.33 -7.11
CA ALA A 56 6.95 -1.79 -7.67
C ALA A 56 7.71 -0.92 -6.68
N HIS A 57 7.00 -0.21 -5.80
CA HIS A 57 7.62 0.85 -5.01
C HIS A 57 7.52 0.66 -3.50
N ILE A 58 6.65 -0.19 -3.02
CA ILE A 58 6.43 -0.32 -1.59
C ILE A 58 6.73 -1.72 -1.07
N LYS A 59 6.21 -2.73 -1.74
CA LYS A 59 6.21 -4.09 -1.21
C LYS A 59 7.59 -4.58 -0.79
N THR A 60 8.61 -4.31 -1.58
CA THR A 60 9.95 -4.81 -1.30
C THR A 60 10.89 -3.73 -0.80
N LYS A 61 10.40 -2.51 -0.64
CA LYS A 61 11.24 -1.39 -0.28
C LYS A 61 11.15 -1.00 1.19
N TYR A 62 10.13 -1.48 1.88
CA TYR A 62 9.91 -1.09 3.27
C TYR A 62 9.65 -2.32 4.13
N VAL A 63 9.96 -2.19 5.40
CA VAL A 63 9.69 -3.26 6.36
C VAL A 63 8.19 -3.38 6.55
N HIS A 64 7.68 -4.59 6.57
CA HIS A 64 6.26 -4.79 6.72
C HIS A 64 5.96 -5.80 7.81
N LYS A 65 4.72 -5.74 8.30
CA LYS A 65 4.25 -6.63 9.34
C LYS A 65 2.80 -6.97 9.05
N LYS A 66 2.47 -8.23 9.16
CA LYS A 66 1.09 -8.67 8.99
C LYS A 66 0.33 -8.41 10.28
N LEU A 67 -0.82 -7.77 10.18
CA LEU A 67 -1.57 -7.36 11.37
C LEU A 67 -2.66 -8.34 11.78
N ASN A 68 -3.02 -9.27 10.93
CA ASN A 68 -4.10 -10.21 11.29
C ASN A 68 -3.76 -11.66 11.00
#